data_5a5c1c4ecbd6c84b2f400b81e7a894d3
#
_entry.id   5a5c1c4ecbd6c84b2f400b81e7a894d3
#
_cell.length_a   1.000
_cell.length_b   1.000
_cell.length_c   1.000
_cell.angle_alpha   90.00
_cell.angle_beta   90.00
_cell.angle_gamma   90.00
#
_symmetry.space_group_name_H-M   'P 1'
#
loop_
_entity.id
_entity.type
_entity.pdbx_description
1 polymer ?
#
loop_
_entity_poly.entity_id
_entity_poly.type
_entity_poly.pdbx_seq_one_letter_code
_entity_poly.pdbx_strand_id
1 'polypeptide(L)'
;MRTESELRKHPVQEARFFREGRGEADVLKILIVEDDAQLATTLKYLVEDNPRYLVVATADDLDGAVAAADQHAPHLALVDLQLARGSTGFSVAVRLGDFDVPCLFVSGKAPAFPMPDLALGCLMKPFTAEDVHRSLAMAEDLMRGRETLRPRQPPNLTLYDTVIGGEVDMQPGFIPSRRSLKTRLEHWIAGHQH
;
A
#
# COMPACT_ATOMS: atom_id res chain seq x y z
N MET A 1 -37.87 37.79 6.22
CA MET A 1 -36.53 38.20 5.81
C MET A 1 -35.55 37.58 6.80
N ARG A 2 -34.96 36.42 6.49
CA ARG A 2 -33.78 35.89 7.12
C ARG A 2 -32.93 35.30 5.99
N THR A 3 -31.75 35.80 5.92
CA THR A 3 -30.73 35.67 4.88
C THR A 3 -30.10 34.28 4.89
N GLU A 4 -30.01 33.76 3.68
CA GLU A 4 -29.09 32.67 3.34
C GLU A 4 -27.69 33.11 3.70
N SER A 5 -27.02 32.34 4.55
CA SER A 5 -25.58 32.24 4.51
C SER A 5 -25.13 31.13 5.48
N GLU A 6 -24.26 30.32 4.98
CA GLU A 6 -23.36 29.35 5.64
C GLU A 6 -23.61 27.88 5.34
N LEU A 7 -23.67 27.57 4.06
CA LEU A 7 -23.11 26.27 3.61
C LEU A 7 -21.58 26.38 3.67
N ARG A 8 -21.03 25.98 4.80
CA ARG A 8 -19.56 25.80 4.91
C ARG A 8 -19.12 24.70 3.96
N LYS A 9 -18.53 25.14 2.87
CA LYS A 9 -17.77 24.30 1.96
C LYS A 9 -16.59 23.70 2.74
N HIS A 10 -16.63 22.41 2.99
CA HIS A 10 -15.43 21.69 3.34
C HIS A 10 -14.52 21.71 2.09
N PRO A 11 -13.29 22.19 2.20
CA PRO A 11 -12.36 22.09 1.09
C PRO A 11 -12.09 20.61 0.85
N VAL A 12 -12.35 20.18 -0.38
CA VAL A 12 -11.89 18.92 -0.93
C VAL A 12 -10.37 18.94 -0.77
N GLN A 13 -9.87 18.10 0.12
CA GLN A 13 -8.45 17.92 0.32
C GLN A 13 -7.95 17.19 -0.91
N GLU A 14 -7.51 17.97 -1.91
CA GLU A 14 -6.81 17.47 -3.08
C GLU A 14 -5.66 16.57 -2.60
N ALA A 15 -5.60 15.39 -3.18
CA ALA A 15 -4.55 14.41 -2.95
C ALA A 15 -3.18 15.09 -3.04
N ARG A 16 -2.56 15.31 -1.90
CA ARG A 16 -1.19 15.84 -1.79
C ARG A 16 -0.20 14.72 -2.04
N PHE A 17 -0.30 14.09 -3.21
CA PHE A 17 0.74 13.21 -3.68
C PHE A 17 1.69 14.05 -4.55
N PHE A 18 2.92 14.21 -4.06
CA PHE A 18 4.07 14.77 -4.76
C PHE A 18 3.89 16.19 -5.32
N ARG A 19 4.15 17.19 -4.48
CA ARG A 19 4.48 18.53 -4.96
C ARG A 19 5.76 18.44 -5.78
N GLU A 20 5.67 18.75 -7.06
CA GLU A 20 6.84 18.98 -7.92
C GLU A 20 7.71 20.11 -7.36
N GLY A 21 8.73 19.74 -6.59
CA GLY A 21 9.83 20.58 -6.17
C GLY A 21 11.11 19.99 -6.76
N ARG A 22 11.69 20.65 -7.74
CA ARG A 22 12.99 20.29 -8.30
C ARG A 22 14.04 20.32 -7.19
N GLY A 23 14.68 19.19 -6.86
CA GLY A 23 16.00 19.23 -6.28
C GLY A 23 16.35 18.35 -5.10
N GLU A 24 15.40 17.72 -4.39
CA GLU A 24 15.72 16.67 -3.42
C GLU A 24 15.15 15.36 -3.92
N ALA A 25 15.97 14.32 -3.97
CA ALA A 25 15.51 12.97 -4.26
C ALA A 25 14.46 12.61 -3.20
N ASP A 26 13.21 12.53 -3.64
CA ASP A 26 12.04 12.32 -2.77
C ASP A 26 12.17 10.94 -2.11
N VAL A 27 12.59 10.91 -0.84
CA VAL A 27 12.81 9.68 -0.09
C VAL A 27 11.48 9.02 0.18
N LEU A 28 11.31 7.78 -0.27
CA LEU A 28 10.10 7.00 -0.04
C LEU A 28 10.10 6.48 1.40
N LYS A 29 9.12 6.89 2.20
CA LYS A 29 8.92 6.43 3.58
C LYS A 29 8.21 5.09 3.58
N ILE A 30 8.78 4.11 4.25
CA ILE A 30 8.29 2.74 4.29
C ILE A 30 7.95 2.35 5.72
N LEU A 31 6.77 1.75 5.91
CA LEU A 31 6.37 1.03 7.11
C LEU A 31 6.61 -0.47 6.87
N ILE A 32 7.20 -1.18 7.82
CA ILE A 32 7.30 -2.64 7.81
C ILE A 32 6.37 -3.19 8.88
N VAL A 33 5.51 -4.16 8.50
CA VAL A 33 4.62 -4.89 9.43
C VAL A 33 4.97 -6.36 9.36
N GLU A 34 5.70 -6.83 10.39
CA GLU A 34 6.28 -8.17 10.49
C GLU A 34 6.44 -8.52 11.97
N ASP A 35 5.92 -9.65 12.42
CA ASP A 35 5.95 -10.07 13.81
C ASP A 35 7.24 -10.81 14.20
N ASP A 36 8.00 -11.31 13.22
CA ASP A 36 9.36 -11.80 13.44
C ASP A 36 10.35 -10.63 13.47
N ALA A 37 10.82 -10.28 14.68
CA ALA A 37 11.74 -9.16 14.89
C ALA A 37 13.08 -9.29 14.12
N GLN A 38 13.57 -10.53 13.89
CA GLN A 38 14.79 -10.73 13.13
C GLN A 38 14.55 -10.48 11.64
N LEU A 39 13.41 -10.94 11.13
CA LEU A 39 13.03 -10.72 9.75
C LEU A 39 12.68 -9.25 9.50
N ALA A 40 11.97 -8.59 10.42
CA ALA A 40 11.71 -7.13 10.35
C ALA A 40 13.02 -6.34 10.28
N THR A 41 14.00 -6.70 11.13
CA THR A 41 15.32 -6.08 11.12
C THR A 41 16.06 -6.32 9.81
N THR A 42 16.05 -7.56 9.32
CA THR A 42 16.67 -7.93 8.05
C THR A 42 16.06 -7.15 6.90
N LEU A 43 14.72 -7.11 6.83
CA LEU A 43 14.00 -6.41 5.77
C LEU A 43 14.28 -4.90 5.82
N LYS A 44 14.39 -4.32 7.03
CA LYS A 44 14.79 -2.93 7.20
C LYS A 44 16.17 -2.66 6.59
N TYR A 45 17.18 -3.48 6.90
CA TYR A 45 18.51 -3.31 6.29
C TYR A 45 18.48 -3.41 4.77
N LEU A 46 17.73 -4.38 4.23
CA LEU A 46 17.60 -4.55 2.77
C LEU A 46 16.92 -3.35 2.11
N VAL A 47 15.92 -2.78 2.75
CA VAL A 47 15.24 -1.58 2.26
C VAL A 47 16.18 -0.36 2.28
N GLU A 48 16.85 -0.13 3.41
CA GLU A 48 17.68 1.06 3.64
C GLU A 48 19.08 1.00 2.97
N ASP A 49 19.46 -0.16 2.40
CA ASP A 49 20.64 -0.27 1.54
C ASP A 49 20.54 0.64 0.29
N ASN A 50 19.33 0.99 -0.11
CA ASN A 50 19.09 2.02 -1.12
C ASN A 50 18.69 3.35 -0.45
N PRO A 51 19.50 4.44 -0.58
CA PRO A 51 19.26 5.71 0.10
C PRO A 51 17.98 6.45 -0.32
N ARG A 52 17.27 5.95 -1.35
CA ARG A 52 15.95 6.45 -1.75
C ARG A 52 14.83 5.97 -0.85
N TYR A 53 15.07 4.98 0.00
CA TYR A 53 14.07 4.37 0.87
C TYR A 53 14.44 4.57 2.33
N LEU A 54 13.46 4.91 3.15
CA LEU A 54 13.62 5.11 4.59
C LEU A 54 12.53 4.33 5.33
N VAL A 55 12.92 3.42 6.20
CA VAL A 55 11.98 2.75 7.09
C VAL A 55 11.66 3.67 8.26
N VAL A 56 10.46 4.23 8.27
CA VAL A 56 10.03 5.19 9.29
C VAL A 56 9.50 4.52 10.56
N ALA A 57 9.02 3.28 10.45
CA ALA A 57 8.59 2.47 11.58
C ALA A 57 8.58 0.98 11.23
N THR A 58 8.62 0.14 12.27
CA THR A 58 8.27 -1.28 12.22
C THR A 58 7.14 -1.55 13.20
N ALA A 59 6.21 -2.44 12.85
CA ALA A 59 5.11 -2.87 13.69
C ALA A 59 4.99 -4.40 13.65
N ASP A 60 4.49 -5.01 14.71
CA ASP A 60 4.33 -6.47 14.82
C ASP A 60 2.86 -6.92 14.80
N ASP A 61 1.94 -5.96 14.80
CA ASP A 61 0.49 -6.22 14.75
C ASP A 61 -0.29 -5.07 14.10
N LEU A 62 -1.63 -5.22 14.08
CA LEU A 62 -2.55 -4.25 13.50
C LEU A 62 -2.52 -2.89 14.21
N ASP A 63 -2.54 -2.89 15.54
CA ASP A 63 -2.63 -1.65 16.33
C ASP A 63 -1.35 -0.83 16.18
N GLY A 64 -0.19 -1.51 16.22
CA GLY A 64 1.11 -0.90 15.96
C GLY A 64 1.20 -0.33 14.54
N ALA A 65 0.70 -1.04 13.54
CA ALA A 65 0.69 -0.57 12.15
C ALA A 65 -0.17 0.68 11.98
N VAL A 66 -1.35 0.73 12.60
CA VAL A 66 -2.25 1.89 12.57
C VAL A 66 -1.61 3.09 13.26
N ALA A 67 -1.05 2.88 14.46
CA ALA A 67 -0.35 3.95 15.19
C ALA A 67 0.84 4.51 14.40
N ALA A 68 1.62 3.63 13.75
CA ALA A 68 2.74 4.04 12.91
C ALA A 68 2.30 4.81 11.67
N ALA A 69 1.18 4.42 11.04
CA ALA A 69 0.62 5.13 9.90
C ALA A 69 0.19 6.56 10.26
N ASP A 70 -0.51 6.71 11.39
CA ASP A 70 -0.95 8.01 11.90
C ASP A 70 0.22 8.93 12.25
N GLN A 71 1.24 8.38 12.93
CA GLN A 71 2.38 9.15 13.42
C GLN A 71 3.38 9.54 12.34
N HIS A 72 3.66 8.64 11.39
CA HIS A 72 4.79 8.80 10.46
C HIS A 72 4.38 9.09 9.02
N ALA A 73 3.09 8.92 8.67
CA ALA A 73 2.55 9.08 7.33
C ALA A 73 3.46 8.37 6.28
N PRO A 74 3.59 7.03 6.32
CA PRO A 74 4.40 6.28 5.36
C PRO A 74 3.78 6.37 3.96
N HIS A 75 4.61 6.26 2.94
CA HIS A 75 4.17 6.27 1.56
C HIS A 75 3.81 4.87 1.04
N LEU A 76 4.38 3.83 1.66
CA LEU A 76 4.18 2.42 1.31
C LEU A 76 4.34 1.56 2.56
N ALA A 77 3.57 0.49 2.68
CA ALA A 77 3.77 -0.52 3.71
C ALA A 77 4.19 -1.86 3.10
N LEU A 78 5.22 -2.48 3.67
CA LEU A 78 5.56 -3.90 3.46
C LEU A 78 4.88 -4.69 4.57
N VAL A 79 4.00 -5.64 4.22
CA VAL A 79 3.12 -6.29 5.20
C VAL A 79 3.20 -7.80 5.07
N ASP A 80 3.62 -8.49 6.15
CA ASP A 80 3.49 -9.96 6.18
C ASP A 80 2.00 -10.34 6.25
N LEU A 81 1.65 -11.36 5.48
CA LEU A 81 0.30 -11.94 5.52
C LEU A 81 0.05 -12.76 6.79
N GLN A 82 1.09 -13.33 7.37
CA GLN A 82 1.02 -14.23 8.53
C GLN A 82 1.55 -13.54 9.78
N LEU A 83 0.73 -12.72 10.41
CA LEU A 83 1.06 -12.07 11.68
C LEU A 83 0.53 -12.89 12.86
N ALA A 84 1.26 -12.86 13.98
CA ALA A 84 0.84 -13.45 15.25
C ALA A 84 -0.33 -12.69 15.88
N ARG A 85 -0.82 -13.21 17.02
CA ARG A 85 -1.81 -12.56 17.90
C ARG A 85 -3.14 -12.22 17.24
N GLY A 86 -3.56 -13.02 16.25
CA GLY A 86 -4.88 -12.84 15.63
C GLY A 86 -4.97 -11.71 14.61
N SER A 87 -3.90 -10.97 14.37
CA SER A 87 -3.79 -10.04 13.25
C SER A 87 -3.48 -10.80 11.96
N THR A 88 -3.95 -10.31 10.84
CA THR A 88 -3.60 -10.81 9.52
C THR A 88 -3.11 -9.65 8.66
N GLY A 89 -2.19 -9.91 7.74
CA GLY A 89 -1.76 -8.87 6.80
C GLY A 89 -2.90 -8.27 6.00
N PHE A 90 -3.97 -9.05 5.77
CA PHE A 90 -5.17 -8.54 5.13
C PHE A 90 -5.89 -7.50 5.98
N SER A 91 -6.08 -7.76 7.29
CA SER A 91 -6.70 -6.79 8.19
C SER A 91 -5.86 -5.51 8.31
N VAL A 92 -4.54 -5.64 8.33
CA VAL A 92 -3.61 -4.51 8.31
C VAL A 92 -3.77 -3.70 7.02
N ALA A 93 -3.76 -4.34 5.85
CA ALA A 93 -3.89 -3.64 4.56
C ALA A 93 -5.23 -2.89 4.43
N VAL A 94 -6.34 -3.47 4.94
CA VAL A 94 -7.64 -2.80 5.01
C VAL A 94 -7.55 -1.51 5.83
N ARG A 95 -6.94 -1.58 7.02
CA ARG A 95 -6.83 -0.42 7.92
C ARG A 95 -5.86 0.63 7.41
N LEU A 96 -4.75 0.22 6.81
CA LEU A 96 -3.81 1.15 6.17
C LEU A 96 -4.43 1.85 4.96
N GLY A 97 -5.38 1.22 4.29
CA GLY A 97 -6.19 1.85 3.25
C GLY A 97 -7.02 3.05 3.74
N ASP A 98 -7.43 3.08 5.03
CA ASP A 98 -8.11 4.24 5.63
C ASP A 98 -7.17 5.47 5.75
N PHE A 99 -5.85 5.24 5.72
CA PHE A 99 -4.80 6.27 5.73
C PHE A 99 -4.22 6.55 4.34
N ASP A 100 -4.80 5.99 3.29
CA ASP A 100 -4.29 6.06 1.91
C ASP A 100 -2.85 5.48 1.76
N VAL A 101 -2.45 4.56 2.61
CA VAL A 101 -1.16 3.88 2.55
C VAL A 101 -1.28 2.60 1.72
N PRO A 102 -0.72 2.56 0.49
CA PRO A 102 -0.69 1.35 -0.32
C PRO A 102 0.19 0.29 0.34
N CYS A 103 -0.16 -0.99 0.12
CA CYS A 103 0.55 -2.12 0.67
C CYS A 103 1.22 -2.95 -0.42
N LEU A 104 2.38 -3.51 -0.13
CA LEU A 104 3.00 -4.63 -0.83
C LEU A 104 3.10 -5.79 0.16
N PHE A 105 2.47 -6.91 -0.12
CA PHE A 105 2.59 -8.08 0.74
C PHE A 105 3.97 -8.71 0.64
N VAL A 106 4.46 -9.24 1.78
CA VAL A 106 5.73 -9.99 1.87
C VAL A 106 5.41 -11.28 2.62
N SER A 107 5.42 -12.42 1.96
CA SER A 107 4.88 -13.65 2.59
C SER A 107 5.63 -14.91 2.20
N GLY A 108 5.68 -15.88 3.13
CA GLY A 108 6.17 -17.24 2.86
C GLY A 108 5.18 -18.10 2.07
N LYS A 109 3.92 -17.66 1.96
CA LYS A 109 2.87 -18.37 1.23
C LYS A 109 2.09 -17.39 0.37
N ALA A 110 1.95 -17.72 -0.91
CA ALA A 110 1.14 -16.92 -1.81
C ALA A 110 -0.33 -16.88 -1.35
N PRO A 111 -1.00 -15.72 -1.43
CA PRO A 111 -2.43 -15.67 -1.24
C PRO A 111 -3.14 -16.52 -2.30
N ALA A 112 -4.29 -17.09 -1.95
CA ALA A 112 -5.04 -18.00 -2.82
C ALA A 112 -5.48 -17.33 -4.14
N PHE A 113 -5.63 -16.00 -4.13
CA PHE A 113 -6.01 -15.19 -5.27
C PHE A 113 -5.45 -13.77 -5.15
N PRO A 114 -5.21 -13.07 -6.28
CA PRO A 114 -4.78 -11.68 -6.27
C PRO A 114 -5.80 -10.78 -5.59
N MET A 115 -5.32 -9.79 -4.83
CA MET A 115 -6.16 -8.80 -4.12
C MET A 115 -5.74 -7.37 -4.51
N PRO A 116 -6.01 -6.94 -5.75
CA PRO A 116 -5.58 -5.62 -6.24
C PRO A 116 -6.19 -4.46 -5.45
N ASP A 117 -7.29 -4.73 -4.77
CA ASP A 117 -7.97 -3.76 -3.92
C ASP A 117 -7.25 -3.53 -2.57
N LEU A 118 -6.39 -4.44 -2.14
CA LEU A 118 -5.70 -4.39 -0.84
C LEU A 118 -4.22 -4.11 -0.97
N ALA A 119 -3.58 -4.59 -2.03
CA ALA A 119 -2.14 -4.46 -2.21
C ALA A 119 -1.76 -4.34 -3.68
N LEU A 120 -0.57 -3.77 -3.91
CA LEU A 120 0.02 -3.66 -5.25
C LEU A 120 0.52 -5.01 -5.77
N GLY A 121 0.77 -5.96 -4.87
CA GLY A 121 1.29 -7.28 -5.20
C GLY A 121 1.77 -8.04 -3.97
N CYS A 122 2.50 -9.14 -4.22
CA CYS A 122 3.10 -9.97 -3.17
C CYS A 122 4.52 -10.39 -3.56
N LEU A 123 5.50 -10.06 -2.70
CA LEU A 123 6.86 -10.56 -2.75
C LEU A 123 6.96 -11.82 -1.90
N MET A 124 7.36 -12.93 -2.52
CA MET A 124 7.46 -14.22 -1.85
C MET A 124 8.81 -14.38 -1.14
N LYS A 125 8.76 -14.86 0.10
CA LYS A 125 9.94 -15.32 0.85
C LYS A 125 10.38 -16.71 0.29
N PRO A 126 11.70 -17.01 0.17
CA PRO A 126 12.83 -16.15 0.46
C PRO A 126 13.08 -15.12 -0.65
N PHE A 127 13.67 -13.98 -0.29
CA PHE A 127 14.01 -12.91 -1.22
C PHE A 127 15.44 -12.43 -0.98
N THR A 128 16.05 -11.86 -2.00
CA THR A 128 17.36 -11.20 -1.97
C THR A 128 17.22 -9.69 -1.83
N ALA A 129 18.33 -8.99 -1.56
CA ALA A 129 18.34 -7.52 -1.57
C ALA A 129 17.86 -6.95 -2.92
N GLU A 130 18.30 -7.57 -4.03
CA GLU A 130 17.90 -7.16 -5.37
C GLU A 130 16.40 -7.32 -5.60
N ASP A 131 15.79 -8.41 -5.10
CA ASP A 131 14.35 -8.63 -5.20
C ASP A 131 13.57 -7.54 -4.45
N VAL A 132 14.03 -7.18 -3.24
CA VAL A 132 13.42 -6.10 -2.45
C VAL A 132 13.51 -4.77 -3.19
N HIS A 133 14.72 -4.39 -3.66
CA HIS A 133 14.93 -3.11 -4.35
C HIS A 133 14.11 -3.01 -5.64
N ARG A 134 14.06 -4.08 -6.44
CA ARG A 134 13.26 -4.11 -7.67
C ARG A 134 11.77 -4.04 -7.36
N SER A 135 11.31 -4.77 -6.33
CA SER A 135 9.91 -4.74 -5.92
C SER A 135 9.47 -3.36 -5.46
N LEU A 136 10.32 -2.68 -4.67
CA LEU A 136 10.07 -1.30 -4.23
C LEU A 136 10.04 -0.32 -5.41
N ALA A 137 10.98 -0.44 -6.35
CA ALA A 137 10.99 0.41 -7.55
C ALA A 137 9.72 0.22 -8.38
N MET A 138 9.25 -1.02 -8.54
CA MET A 138 8.01 -1.32 -9.27
C MET A 138 6.77 -0.82 -8.52
N ALA A 139 6.74 -0.96 -7.19
CA ALA A 139 5.67 -0.41 -6.36
C ALA A 139 5.61 1.13 -6.47
N GLU A 140 6.76 1.81 -6.40
CA GLU A 140 6.88 3.26 -6.59
C GLU A 140 6.33 3.70 -7.95
N ASP A 141 6.67 2.97 -9.01
CA ASP A 141 6.20 3.28 -10.35
C ASP A 141 4.68 3.13 -10.47
N LEU A 142 4.11 2.05 -9.93
CA LEU A 142 2.67 1.85 -9.90
C LEU A 142 1.94 2.97 -9.14
N MET A 143 2.51 3.38 -7.98
CA MET A 143 1.95 4.47 -7.19
C MET A 143 1.98 5.81 -7.91
N ARG A 144 2.98 6.03 -8.76
CA ARG A 144 3.16 7.26 -9.55
C ARG A 144 2.45 7.22 -10.91
N GLY A 145 1.76 6.13 -11.24
CA GLY A 145 1.11 5.94 -12.54
C GLY A 145 2.09 5.96 -13.71
N ARG A 146 3.34 5.60 -13.48
CA ARG A 146 4.37 5.56 -14.52
C ARG A 146 4.32 4.24 -15.26
N GLU A 147 4.14 4.28 -16.57
CA GLU A 147 4.54 3.16 -17.42
C GLU A 147 6.06 3.11 -17.44
N THR A 148 6.62 2.17 -16.71
CA THR A 148 8.07 2.08 -16.60
C THR A 148 8.67 1.28 -17.74
N LEU A 149 9.84 1.72 -18.18
CA LEU A 149 10.90 0.85 -18.67
C LEU A 149 11.31 -0.08 -17.51
N ARG A 150 10.41 -1.02 -17.17
CA ARG A 150 10.48 -1.82 -15.95
C ARG A 150 11.79 -2.60 -15.90
N PRO A 151 12.59 -2.46 -14.85
CA PRO A 151 13.58 -3.44 -14.57
C PRO A 151 12.89 -4.81 -14.54
N ARG A 152 13.59 -5.85 -14.99
CA ARG A 152 13.03 -7.21 -15.04
C ARG A 152 12.40 -7.55 -13.69
N GLN A 153 11.12 -7.87 -13.69
CA GLN A 153 10.37 -8.23 -12.49
C GLN A 153 11.06 -9.41 -11.78
N PRO A 154 11.26 -9.35 -10.46
CA PRO A 154 11.75 -10.50 -9.70
C PRO A 154 10.85 -11.72 -9.89
N PRO A 155 11.42 -12.94 -9.99
CA PRO A 155 10.61 -14.13 -10.22
C PRO A 155 9.67 -14.47 -9.07
N ASN A 156 9.99 -13.99 -7.86
CA ASN A 156 9.21 -14.15 -6.63
C ASN A 156 8.27 -12.98 -6.33
N LEU A 157 8.17 -11.98 -7.23
CA LEU A 157 7.20 -10.89 -7.14
C LEU A 157 6.02 -11.16 -8.05
N THR A 158 4.82 -11.15 -7.51
CA THR A 158 3.56 -11.10 -8.27
C THR A 158 2.93 -9.73 -8.08
N LEU A 159 2.82 -8.93 -9.12
CA LEU A 159 2.04 -7.69 -9.10
C LEU A 159 0.58 -8.03 -9.35
N TYR A 160 -0.30 -7.35 -8.65
CA TYR A 160 -1.73 -7.46 -8.89
C TYR A 160 -2.13 -6.41 -9.92
N ASP A 161 -2.64 -6.88 -11.06
CA ASP A 161 -3.18 -5.98 -12.05
C ASP A 161 -4.41 -5.30 -11.45
N THR A 162 -4.31 -4.02 -11.18
CA THR A 162 -5.49 -3.18 -11.12
C THR A 162 -6.08 -3.28 -12.52
N VAL A 163 -7.23 -3.93 -12.66
CA VAL A 163 -7.92 -4.02 -13.97
C VAL A 163 -8.28 -2.61 -14.44
N ILE A 164 -7.30 -1.94 -15.04
CA ILE A 164 -7.53 -0.82 -15.94
C ILE A 164 -7.61 -1.48 -17.32
N GLY A 165 -8.75 -2.09 -17.64
CA GLY A 165 -8.84 -2.69 -18.99
C GLY A 165 -9.93 -3.72 -19.19
N GLY A 166 -11.20 -3.41 -18.85
CA GLY A 166 -12.28 -3.72 -19.78
C GLY A 166 -12.47 -2.45 -20.58
N GLU A 167 -12.62 -2.50 -21.89
CA GLU A 167 -13.13 -1.41 -22.71
C GLU A 167 -14.40 -0.83 -22.07
N VAL A 168 -14.20 0.17 -21.22
CA VAL A 168 -15.26 1.04 -20.76
C VAL A 168 -15.01 2.35 -21.47
N ASP A 169 -15.94 2.66 -22.36
CA ASP A 169 -16.10 3.92 -23.04
C ASP A 169 -15.69 5.06 -22.09
N MET A 170 -14.51 5.64 -22.33
CA MET A 170 -13.87 6.64 -21.47
C MET A 170 -14.65 7.94 -21.58
N GLN A 171 -15.61 8.13 -20.69
CA GLN A 171 -16.08 9.49 -20.42
C GLN A 171 -14.98 10.25 -19.67
N PRO A 172 -14.52 11.40 -20.13
CA PRO A 172 -13.48 12.16 -19.45
C PRO A 172 -14.01 12.69 -18.13
N GLY A 173 -13.43 12.22 -17.01
CA GLY A 173 -13.76 12.70 -15.67
C GLY A 173 -13.99 11.64 -14.59
N PHE A 174 -13.94 10.35 -14.90
CA PHE A 174 -14.09 9.30 -13.89
C PHE A 174 -12.73 8.97 -13.23
N ILE A 175 -12.46 9.57 -12.10
CA ILE A 175 -11.43 9.12 -11.16
C ILE A 175 -12.10 8.05 -10.29
N PRO A 176 -11.68 6.76 -10.35
CA PRO A 176 -12.24 5.73 -9.47
C PRO A 176 -11.91 6.10 -8.02
N SER A 177 -12.93 6.53 -7.27
CA SER A 177 -12.75 6.83 -5.85
C SER A 177 -12.52 5.51 -5.11
N ARG A 178 -11.44 5.43 -4.33
CA ARG A 178 -11.12 4.30 -3.43
C ARG A 178 -12.23 3.99 -2.39
N ARG A 179 -13.26 4.81 -2.29
CA ARG A 179 -14.44 4.60 -1.43
C ARG A 179 -15.27 3.36 -1.77
N SER A 180 -15.12 2.79 -2.96
CA SER A 180 -15.84 1.58 -3.39
C SER A 180 -15.40 0.28 -2.67
N LEU A 181 -14.22 0.27 -2.02
CA LEU A 181 -13.62 -0.92 -1.41
C LEU A 181 -14.31 -1.33 -0.10
N LYS A 182 -14.65 -0.35 0.72
CA LYS A 182 -15.28 -0.60 2.03
C LYS A 182 -16.62 -1.35 1.89
N THR A 183 -17.45 -0.97 0.92
CA THR A 183 -18.77 -1.57 0.69
C THR A 183 -18.70 -3.02 0.17
N ARG A 184 -17.65 -3.36 -0.59
CA ARG A 184 -17.49 -4.72 -1.14
C ARG A 184 -16.97 -5.71 -0.09
N LEU A 185 -16.07 -5.25 0.80
CA LEU A 185 -15.51 -6.09 1.85
C LEU A 185 -16.52 -6.36 2.96
N GLU A 186 -17.32 -5.37 3.33
CA GLU A 186 -18.43 -5.54 4.30
C GLU A 186 -19.43 -6.59 3.79
N HIS A 187 -19.72 -6.63 2.49
CA HIS A 187 -20.59 -7.64 1.87
C HIS A 187 -19.98 -9.05 1.88
N TRP A 188 -18.66 -9.15 1.69
CA TRP A 188 -17.94 -10.42 1.69
C TRP A 188 -17.83 -11.02 3.11
N ILE A 189 -17.55 -10.20 4.12
CA ILE A 189 -17.51 -10.63 5.53
C ILE A 189 -18.90 -11.06 6.01
N ALA A 190 -19.95 -10.34 5.63
CA ALA A 190 -21.34 -10.69 5.97
C ALA A 190 -21.83 -11.99 5.31
N GLY A 191 -21.29 -12.37 4.16
CA GLY A 191 -21.68 -13.58 3.41
C GLY A 191 -21.05 -14.89 3.88
N HIS A 192 -20.07 -14.86 4.81
CA HIS A 192 -19.33 -16.05 5.28
C HIS A 192 -19.60 -16.43 6.74
N GLN A 193 -20.69 -15.95 7.32
CA GLN A 193 -21.14 -16.33 8.67
C GLN A 193 -22.35 -17.29 8.63
N HIS A 194 -22.31 -18.29 7.73
CA HIS A 194 -23.23 -19.44 7.79
C HIS A 194 -22.47 -20.73 7.57
#